data_be9ab9d8ba0cb25eecd842cdcc7a750a
#
_entry.id   be9ab9d8ba0cb25eecd842cdcc7a750a
#
_cell.length_a   1.000
_cell.length_b   1.000
_cell.length_c   1.000
_cell.angle_alpha   90.00
_cell.angle_beta   90.00
_cell.angle_gamma   90.00
#
_symmetry.space_group_name_H-M   'P 1'
#
loop_
_entity.id
_entity.type
_entity.pdbx_description
1 polymer ?
#
loop_
_entity_poly.entity_id
_entity_poly.type
_entity_poly.pdbx_seq_one_letter_code
_entity_poly.pdbx_strand_id
1 'polypeptide(L)'
;MFHMVTGWHRPTWIEVDLNAIKANIKNEQKLLPKNVEIFAVVKANAYGHGMIPVADAAKQAGATGFCVAILDEALALRSEGFTEPILVLGAILKQDAKLAASKNISVTVFHTDFLEDLDLHTDGAKLNIHLKVDTGMGRLGFRTKEELRLATKKIEQDERLHLEGIYTHFATADEKNTTYFDSQWDKFEHMLMSLNERPHYIHCANSATSLLHAKAQKEFNMVRFGIGMYGLPPSEEIVDILPFKLQPALSLFFKKLFKSKNYILKTM
;
A
#
# COMPACT_ATOMS: atom_id res chain seq x y z
N MET A 1 -28.48 10.79 -9.37
CA MET A 1 -28.21 9.71 -8.38
C MET A 1 -28.24 8.39 -9.16
N PHE A 2 -27.08 7.77 -9.38
CA PHE A 2 -27.05 6.49 -10.08
C PHE A 2 -27.40 5.38 -9.08
N HIS A 3 -28.48 4.66 -9.32
CA HIS A 3 -28.82 3.48 -8.53
C HIS A 3 -27.86 2.34 -8.92
N MET A 4 -27.05 1.90 -7.98
CA MET A 4 -26.27 0.68 -8.15
C MET A 4 -27.23 -0.51 -8.28
N VAL A 5 -27.14 -1.23 -9.40
CA VAL A 5 -27.89 -2.48 -9.56
C VAL A 5 -27.25 -3.55 -8.67
N THR A 6 -27.97 -3.97 -7.65
CA THR A 6 -27.51 -5.02 -6.73
C THR A 6 -28.05 -6.38 -7.19
N GLY A 7 -27.21 -7.39 -7.10
CA GLY A 7 -27.56 -8.76 -7.53
C GLY A 7 -28.30 -9.60 -6.46
N TRP A 8 -29.11 -9.01 -5.60
CA TRP A 8 -29.77 -9.64 -4.47
C TRP A 8 -30.57 -10.92 -4.78
N HIS A 9 -31.07 -11.02 -6.02
CA HIS A 9 -31.83 -12.19 -6.45
C HIS A 9 -30.98 -13.24 -7.20
N ARG A 10 -29.66 -13.02 -7.31
CA ARG A 10 -28.75 -14.02 -7.88
C ARG A 10 -28.36 -15.04 -6.82
N PRO A 11 -28.38 -16.33 -7.14
CA PRO A 11 -27.93 -17.37 -6.20
C PRO A 11 -26.40 -17.48 -6.19
N THR A 12 -25.72 -16.32 -6.16
CA THR A 12 -24.26 -16.20 -6.16
C THR A 12 -23.87 -15.09 -5.22
N TRP A 13 -22.94 -15.36 -4.29
CA TRP A 13 -22.45 -14.39 -3.32
C TRP A 13 -20.98 -14.62 -2.98
N ILE A 14 -20.37 -13.60 -2.41
CA ILE A 14 -19.00 -13.62 -1.90
C ILE A 14 -19.07 -13.67 -0.37
N GLU A 15 -18.24 -14.51 0.22
CA GLU A 15 -17.94 -14.49 1.65
C GLU A 15 -16.49 -14.09 1.86
N VAL A 16 -16.26 -13.23 2.86
CA VAL A 16 -14.92 -12.76 3.24
C VAL A 16 -14.62 -13.21 4.66
N ASP A 17 -13.58 -14.01 4.82
CA ASP A 17 -13.06 -14.47 6.11
C ASP A 17 -12.07 -13.45 6.68
N LEU A 18 -12.53 -12.60 7.58
CA LEU A 18 -11.69 -11.61 8.27
C LEU A 18 -10.66 -12.27 9.21
N ASN A 19 -10.88 -13.52 9.65
CA ASN A 19 -9.89 -14.23 10.46
C ASN A 19 -8.71 -14.68 9.61
N ALA A 20 -8.93 -15.05 8.34
CA ALA A 20 -7.85 -15.31 7.39
C ALA A 20 -6.98 -14.06 7.19
N ILE A 21 -7.60 -12.87 7.01
CA ILE A 21 -6.87 -11.58 6.95
C ILE A 21 -6.01 -11.40 8.22
N LYS A 22 -6.60 -11.56 9.39
CA LYS A 22 -5.87 -11.42 10.67
C LYS A 22 -4.73 -12.42 10.80
N ALA A 23 -4.94 -13.66 10.40
CA ALA A 23 -3.93 -14.71 10.47
C ALA A 23 -2.74 -14.41 9.55
N ASN A 24 -2.99 -13.96 8.32
CA ASN A 24 -1.94 -13.60 7.36
C ASN A 24 -1.09 -12.42 7.88
N ILE A 25 -1.71 -11.38 8.43
CA ILE A 25 -1.00 -10.23 9.03
C ILE A 25 -0.16 -10.67 10.22
N LYS A 26 -0.72 -11.48 11.13
CA LYS A 26 0.01 -11.99 12.31
C LYS A 26 1.20 -12.87 11.92
N ASN A 27 1.08 -13.63 10.84
CA ASN A 27 2.19 -14.45 10.36
C ASN A 27 3.28 -13.57 9.72
N GLU A 28 2.90 -12.55 8.94
CA GLU A 28 3.83 -11.54 8.44
C GLU A 28 4.58 -10.84 9.58
N GLN A 29 3.87 -10.44 10.62
CA GLN A 29 4.43 -9.76 11.79
C GLN A 29 5.53 -10.57 12.49
N LYS A 30 5.43 -11.91 12.48
CA LYS A 30 6.46 -12.80 13.06
C LYS A 30 7.77 -12.82 12.28
N LEU A 31 7.74 -12.47 11.00
CA LEU A 31 8.93 -12.41 10.14
C LEU A 31 9.67 -11.08 10.30
N LEU A 32 8.94 -10.04 10.67
CA LEU A 32 9.46 -8.68 10.70
C LEU A 32 10.16 -8.36 12.02
N PRO A 33 11.25 -7.58 12.01
CA PRO A 33 11.79 -6.94 13.20
C PRO A 33 10.72 -6.10 13.93
N LYS A 34 10.85 -5.97 15.25
CA LYS A 34 9.84 -5.27 16.09
C LYS A 34 9.65 -3.79 15.74
N ASN A 35 10.64 -3.17 15.13
CA ASN A 35 10.61 -1.77 14.71
C ASN A 35 10.05 -1.55 13.29
N VAL A 36 9.62 -2.62 12.62
CA VAL A 36 9.05 -2.52 11.27
C VAL A 36 7.53 -2.50 11.35
N GLU A 37 6.96 -1.45 10.80
CA GLU A 37 5.52 -1.23 10.79
C GLU A 37 4.84 -1.89 9.58
N ILE A 38 3.63 -2.42 9.80
CA ILE A 38 2.81 -2.99 8.73
C ILE A 38 1.72 -1.98 8.36
N PHE A 39 1.80 -1.45 7.14
CA PHE A 39 0.70 -0.71 6.53
C PHE A 39 -0.12 -1.66 5.66
N ALA A 40 -1.37 -1.86 6.05
CA ALA A 40 -2.32 -2.70 5.32
C ALA A 40 -2.77 -2.00 4.03
N VAL A 41 -2.59 -2.66 2.88
CA VAL A 41 -3.00 -2.09 1.59
C VAL A 41 -4.45 -2.43 1.32
N VAL A 42 -5.34 -1.45 1.56
CA VAL A 42 -6.80 -1.61 1.47
C VAL A 42 -7.43 -0.87 0.28
N LYS A 43 -6.62 -0.46 -0.70
CA LYS A 43 -7.05 0.19 -1.94
C LYS A 43 -8.04 -0.66 -2.75
N ALA A 44 -8.78 -0.03 -3.66
CA ALA A 44 -9.76 -0.68 -4.55
C ALA A 44 -10.77 -1.51 -3.75
N ASN A 45 -11.37 -0.86 -2.72
CA ASN A 45 -12.29 -1.51 -1.79
C ASN A 45 -11.69 -2.79 -1.16
N ALA A 46 -10.41 -2.70 -0.70
CA ALA A 46 -9.65 -3.83 -0.17
C ALA A 46 -9.58 -5.01 -1.18
N TYR A 47 -9.20 -4.71 -2.42
CA TYR A 47 -9.16 -5.69 -3.53
C TYR A 47 -10.52 -6.42 -3.71
N GLY A 48 -11.62 -5.72 -3.46
CA GLY A 48 -12.97 -6.26 -3.55
C GLY A 48 -13.51 -6.95 -2.28
N HIS A 49 -12.72 -7.00 -1.21
CA HIS A 49 -13.10 -7.66 0.05
C HIS A 49 -13.92 -6.77 1.00
N GLY A 50 -14.08 -5.49 0.68
CA GLY A 50 -14.73 -4.51 1.56
C GLY A 50 -13.75 -3.77 2.46
N MET A 51 -13.49 -2.49 2.13
CA MET A 51 -12.40 -1.70 2.72
C MET A 51 -12.52 -1.55 4.24
N ILE A 52 -13.67 -1.15 4.72
CA ILE A 52 -13.86 -0.85 6.14
C ILE A 52 -13.71 -2.08 7.05
N PRO A 53 -14.42 -3.21 6.81
CA PRO A 53 -14.23 -4.39 7.65
C PRO A 53 -12.83 -4.99 7.56
N VAL A 54 -12.17 -4.90 6.39
CA VAL A 54 -10.78 -5.37 6.23
C VAL A 54 -9.82 -4.46 6.99
N ALA A 55 -9.98 -3.12 6.93
CA ALA A 55 -9.15 -2.18 7.67
C ALA A 55 -9.27 -2.40 9.18
N ASP A 56 -10.48 -2.61 9.70
CA ASP A 56 -10.69 -2.93 11.11
C ASP A 56 -10.03 -4.25 11.51
N ALA A 57 -10.20 -5.31 10.71
CA ALA A 57 -9.53 -6.59 10.93
C ALA A 57 -7.99 -6.46 10.90
N ALA A 58 -7.46 -5.67 9.97
CA ALA A 58 -6.03 -5.42 9.87
C ALA A 58 -5.47 -4.68 11.09
N LYS A 59 -6.15 -3.63 11.55
CA LYS A 59 -5.83 -2.90 12.78
C LYS A 59 -5.82 -3.83 14.00
N GLN A 60 -6.86 -4.64 14.17
CA GLN A 60 -6.95 -5.64 15.27
C GLN A 60 -5.83 -6.69 15.19
N ALA A 61 -5.30 -6.96 14.01
CA ALA A 61 -4.19 -7.90 13.81
C ALA A 61 -2.81 -7.27 14.01
N GLY A 62 -2.71 -5.94 14.18
CA GLY A 62 -1.47 -5.23 14.46
C GLY A 62 -0.93 -4.41 13.27
N ALA A 63 -1.71 -4.18 12.22
CA ALA A 63 -1.37 -3.15 11.23
C ALA A 63 -1.42 -1.76 11.89
N THR A 64 -0.39 -0.96 11.65
CA THR A 64 -0.20 0.36 12.27
C THR A 64 -0.66 1.50 11.37
N GLY A 65 -0.93 1.22 10.10
CA GLY A 65 -1.39 2.20 9.12
C GLY A 65 -2.02 1.55 7.90
N PHE A 66 -2.45 2.38 6.97
CA PHE A 66 -3.15 1.94 5.76
C PHE A 66 -2.55 2.57 4.51
N CYS A 67 -2.58 1.83 3.41
CA CYS A 67 -2.29 2.34 2.07
C CYS A 67 -3.52 2.23 1.18
N VAL A 68 -3.88 3.32 0.53
CA VAL A 68 -5.01 3.42 -0.40
C VAL A 68 -4.54 3.93 -1.76
N ALA A 69 -5.39 3.86 -2.79
CA ALA A 69 -5.03 4.31 -4.13
C ALA A 69 -5.34 5.79 -4.34
N ILE A 70 -6.45 6.28 -3.82
CA ILE A 70 -6.98 7.63 -4.06
C ILE A 70 -7.38 8.30 -2.75
N LEU A 71 -7.50 9.62 -2.80
CA LEU A 71 -7.86 10.43 -1.63
C LEU A 71 -9.24 10.07 -1.07
N ASP A 72 -10.22 9.77 -1.92
CA ASP A 72 -11.57 9.41 -1.50
C ASP A 72 -11.60 8.15 -0.61
N GLU A 73 -10.76 7.16 -0.89
CA GLU A 73 -10.62 5.98 -0.03
C GLU A 73 -10.04 6.35 1.35
N ALA A 74 -9.07 7.27 1.39
CA ALA A 74 -8.53 7.76 2.65
C ALA A 74 -9.58 8.55 3.45
N LEU A 75 -10.35 9.40 2.79
CA LEU A 75 -11.45 10.16 3.40
C LEU A 75 -12.54 9.23 3.93
N ALA A 76 -12.87 8.16 3.22
CA ALA A 76 -13.81 7.15 3.68
C ALA A 76 -13.33 6.46 4.97
N LEU A 77 -12.04 6.10 5.06
CA LEU A 77 -11.46 5.57 6.31
C LEU A 77 -11.54 6.60 7.45
N ARG A 78 -11.23 7.86 7.18
CA ARG A 78 -11.35 8.94 8.19
C ARG A 78 -12.78 9.15 8.64
N SER A 79 -13.78 9.08 7.76
CA SER A 79 -15.19 9.20 8.11
C SER A 79 -15.70 8.07 9.00
N GLU A 80 -15.10 6.89 8.91
CA GLU A 80 -15.37 5.73 9.75
C GLU A 80 -14.54 5.71 11.06
N GLY A 81 -13.82 6.81 11.35
CA GLY A 81 -13.12 7.01 12.60
C GLY A 81 -11.73 6.39 12.72
N PHE A 82 -11.14 5.93 11.61
CA PHE A 82 -9.75 5.48 11.62
C PHE A 82 -8.80 6.67 11.80
N THR A 83 -7.94 6.60 12.82
CA THR A 83 -6.96 7.64 13.20
C THR A 83 -5.53 7.28 12.81
N GLU A 84 -5.27 6.02 12.47
CA GLU A 84 -3.98 5.51 12.06
C GLU A 84 -3.45 6.27 10.84
N PRO A 85 -2.11 6.31 10.60
CA PRO A 85 -1.53 6.86 9.39
C PRO A 85 -2.17 6.26 8.13
N ILE A 86 -2.50 7.12 7.16
CA ILE A 86 -3.05 6.69 5.87
C ILE A 86 -2.21 7.31 4.76
N LEU A 87 -1.62 6.47 3.91
CA LEU A 87 -0.85 6.88 2.74
C LEU A 87 -1.64 6.67 1.45
N VAL A 88 -1.87 7.74 0.72
CA VAL A 88 -2.39 7.69 -0.65
C VAL A 88 -1.24 7.39 -1.61
N LEU A 89 -1.26 6.22 -2.25
CA LEU A 89 -0.20 5.74 -3.16
C LEU A 89 -0.28 6.33 -4.57
N GLY A 90 -1.44 6.83 -4.97
CA GLY A 90 -1.66 7.50 -6.24
C GLY A 90 -1.41 9.00 -6.17
N ALA A 91 -1.63 9.67 -7.29
CA ALA A 91 -1.61 11.12 -7.36
C ALA A 91 -2.88 11.70 -6.73
N ILE A 92 -2.75 12.87 -6.09
CA ILE A 92 -3.86 13.76 -5.76
C ILE A 92 -3.74 15.06 -6.57
N LEU A 93 -4.81 15.81 -6.69
CA LEU A 93 -4.75 17.13 -7.29
C LEU A 93 -4.18 18.14 -6.28
N LYS A 94 -3.50 19.19 -6.75
CA LYS A 94 -2.95 20.26 -5.91
C LYS A 94 -4.04 20.92 -5.03
N GLN A 95 -5.21 21.15 -5.60
CA GLN A 95 -6.36 21.74 -4.90
C GLN A 95 -6.85 20.91 -3.71
N ASP A 96 -6.56 19.61 -3.69
CA ASP A 96 -6.98 18.68 -2.62
C ASP A 96 -5.90 18.56 -1.52
N ALA A 97 -4.74 19.19 -1.69
CA ALA A 97 -3.64 19.13 -0.72
C ALA A 97 -4.06 19.66 0.66
N LYS A 98 -4.82 20.76 0.69
CA LYS A 98 -5.39 21.32 1.93
C LYS A 98 -6.31 20.33 2.65
N LEU A 99 -7.17 19.65 1.91
CA LEU A 99 -8.07 18.65 2.47
C LEU A 99 -7.27 17.47 3.04
N ALA A 100 -6.27 16.97 2.30
CA ALA A 100 -5.40 15.90 2.78
C ALA A 100 -4.69 16.29 4.09
N ALA A 101 -4.09 17.49 4.15
CA ALA A 101 -3.43 18.01 5.34
C ALA A 101 -4.41 18.12 6.53
N SER A 102 -5.59 18.73 6.34
CA SER A 102 -6.59 18.93 7.39
C SER A 102 -7.15 17.60 7.95
N LYS A 103 -7.05 16.52 7.18
CA LYS A 103 -7.48 15.17 7.57
C LYS A 103 -6.32 14.27 8.01
N ASN A 104 -5.12 14.83 8.15
CA ASN A 104 -3.89 14.08 8.48
C ASN A 104 -3.71 12.84 7.58
N ILE A 105 -3.80 13.05 6.27
CA ILE A 105 -3.62 12.03 5.23
C ILE A 105 -2.29 12.31 4.53
N SER A 106 -1.42 11.30 4.50
CA SER A 106 -0.13 11.37 3.82
C SER A 106 -0.29 11.15 2.32
N VAL A 107 0.42 11.95 1.52
CA VAL A 107 0.31 11.93 0.07
C VAL A 107 1.60 11.52 -0.61
N THR A 108 1.50 10.86 -1.76
CA THR A 108 2.64 10.53 -2.58
C THR A 108 2.98 11.69 -3.51
N VAL A 109 4.23 12.14 -3.45
CA VAL A 109 4.79 13.12 -4.38
C VAL A 109 5.87 12.45 -5.23
N PHE A 110 5.78 12.62 -6.55
CA PHE A 110 6.65 11.99 -7.54
C PHE A 110 7.11 12.96 -8.64
N HIS A 111 6.71 14.23 -8.54
CA HIS A 111 7.12 15.32 -9.42
C HIS A 111 7.15 16.64 -8.64
N THR A 112 8.14 17.50 -8.92
CA THR A 112 8.33 18.77 -8.20
C THR A 112 7.23 19.78 -8.42
N ASP A 113 6.54 19.74 -9.55
CA ASP A 113 5.44 20.66 -9.88
C ASP A 113 4.29 20.56 -8.87
N PHE A 114 4.09 19.39 -8.25
CA PHE A 114 3.08 19.26 -7.20
C PHE A 114 3.36 20.19 -6.01
N LEU A 115 4.62 20.44 -5.69
CA LEU A 115 5.05 21.25 -4.54
C LEU A 115 5.00 22.76 -4.82
N GLU A 116 4.61 23.17 -6.02
CA GLU A 116 4.53 24.56 -6.41
C GLU A 116 3.10 25.11 -6.21
N ASP A 117 2.99 26.34 -5.70
CA ASP A 117 1.72 27.06 -5.56
C ASP A 117 0.61 26.30 -4.82
N LEU A 118 0.98 25.55 -3.78
CA LEU A 118 0.01 24.85 -2.94
C LEU A 118 -0.75 25.84 -2.04
N ASP A 119 -2.09 25.78 -2.10
CA ASP A 119 -2.94 26.43 -1.10
C ASP A 119 -3.05 25.54 0.15
N LEU A 120 -2.22 25.81 1.16
CA LEU A 120 -2.16 25.07 2.43
C LEU A 120 -2.51 25.94 3.64
N HIS A 121 -3.54 26.78 3.54
CA HIS A 121 -4.09 27.47 4.71
C HIS A 121 -4.90 26.48 5.57
N THR A 122 -4.25 25.84 6.55
CA THR A 122 -4.75 24.65 7.28
C THR A 122 -4.71 24.81 8.81
N ASP A 123 -4.78 26.04 9.34
CA ASP A 123 -4.77 26.29 10.80
C ASP A 123 -3.63 25.53 11.54
N GLY A 124 -2.46 25.42 10.90
CA GLY A 124 -1.27 24.76 11.45
C GLY A 124 -1.08 23.28 11.12
N ALA A 125 -2.03 22.63 10.47
CA ALA A 125 -1.80 21.26 9.99
C ALA A 125 -0.83 21.26 8.80
N LYS A 126 0.16 20.35 8.84
CA LYS A 126 1.13 20.17 7.75
C LYS A 126 0.65 19.08 6.79
N LEU A 127 1.04 19.21 5.52
CA LEU A 127 0.86 18.15 4.55
C LEU A 127 1.99 17.12 4.70
N ASN A 128 1.65 15.91 5.11
CA ASN A 128 2.59 14.80 5.20
C ASN A 128 2.87 14.23 3.80
N ILE A 129 4.14 14.13 3.45
CA ILE A 129 4.61 13.77 2.11
C ILE A 129 5.47 12.52 2.17
N HIS A 130 5.16 11.54 1.31
CA HIS A 130 6.07 10.47 0.94
C HIS A 130 6.58 10.71 -0.48
N LEU A 131 7.89 10.91 -0.61
CA LEU A 131 8.52 10.99 -1.93
C LEU A 131 8.60 9.61 -2.56
N LYS A 132 8.15 9.49 -3.79
CA LYS A 132 8.24 8.24 -4.53
C LYS A 132 9.38 8.27 -5.54
N VAL A 133 10.23 7.23 -5.49
CA VAL A 133 11.33 7.01 -6.44
C VAL A 133 10.94 5.91 -7.43
N ASP A 134 11.17 6.14 -8.72
CA ASP A 134 11.05 5.11 -9.75
C ASP A 134 12.41 4.48 -10.01
N THR A 135 12.62 3.33 -9.41
CA THR A 135 13.86 2.56 -9.57
C THR A 135 13.85 1.62 -10.78
N GLY A 136 12.74 1.55 -11.50
CA GLY A 136 12.59 0.67 -12.66
C GLY A 136 11.19 0.09 -12.85
N MET A 137 10.21 0.45 -11.99
CA MET A 137 8.81 0.07 -12.21
C MET A 137 8.20 0.75 -13.45
N GLY A 138 8.73 1.92 -13.85
CA GLY A 138 8.30 2.62 -15.06
C GLY A 138 6.92 3.26 -14.96
N ARG A 139 6.50 3.65 -13.75
CA ARG A 139 5.14 4.18 -13.54
C ARG A 139 5.12 5.60 -12.99
N LEU A 140 5.44 5.79 -11.73
CA LEU A 140 5.49 7.08 -11.03
C LEU A 140 6.76 7.14 -10.19
N GLY A 141 7.41 8.29 -10.10
CA GLY A 141 8.54 8.51 -9.20
C GLY A 141 9.63 9.37 -9.78
N PHE A 142 10.41 9.97 -8.91
CA PHE A 142 11.64 10.66 -9.25
C PHE A 142 12.66 9.66 -9.79
N ARG A 143 13.36 10.01 -10.86
CA ARG A 143 14.28 9.11 -11.55
C ARG A 143 15.74 9.47 -11.34
N THR A 144 16.01 10.72 -10.96
CA THR A 144 17.35 11.25 -10.75
C THR A 144 17.52 11.80 -9.35
N LYS A 145 18.79 11.87 -8.89
CA LYS A 145 19.12 12.49 -7.61
C LYS A 145 18.84 13.99 -7.60
N GLU A 146 19.02 14.63 -8.74
CA GLU A 146 18.81 16.07 -8.94
C GLU A 146 17.33 16.43 -8.73
N GLU A 147 16.42 15.68 -9.35
CA GLU A 147 14.97 15.84 -9.14
C GLU A 147 14.59 15.62 -7.68
N LEU A 148 15.11 14.55 -7.06
CA LEU A 148 14.84 14.24 -5.67
C LEU A 148 15.34 15.32 -4.71
N ARG A 149 16.59 15.81 -4.92
CA ARG A 149 17.15 16.93 -4.13
C ARG A 149 16.35 18.21 -4.29
N LEU A 150 15.87 18.51 -5.50
CA LEU A 150 15.02 19.67 -5.71
C LEU A 150 13.71 19.56 -4.93
N ALA A 151 13.09 18.37 -4.93
CA ALA A 151 11.87 18.12 -4.19
C ALA A 151 12.10 18.24 -2.66
N THR A 152 13.15 17.62 -2.12
CA THR A 152 13.48 17.73 -0.68
C THR A 152 13.75 19.15 -0.27
N LYS A 153 14.53 19.91 -1.06
CA LYS A 153 14.80 21.32 -0.79
C LYS A 153 13.53 22.17 -0.74
N LYS A 154 12.57 21.94 -1.67
CA LYS A 154 11.29 22.65 -1.65
C LYS A 154 10.48 22.32 -0.39
N ILE A 155 10.47 21.07 0.04
CA ILE A 155 9.78 20.64 1.27
C ILE A 155 10.44 21.27 2.50
N GLU A 156 11.78 21.28 2.59
CA GLU A 156 12.54 21.88 3.69
C GLU A 156 12.33 23.40 3.81
N GLN A 157 12.04 24.08 2.69
CA GLN A 157 11.82 25.51 2.64
C GLN A 157 10.38 25.95 2.95
N ASP A 158 9.43 25.03 3.04
CA ASP A 158 8.03 25.32 3.31
C ASP A 158 7.59 24.64 4.62
N GLU A 159 7.43 25.43 5.68
CA GLU A 159 7.04 24.94 7.01
C GLU A 159 5.66 24.22 7.04
N ARG A 160 4.84 24.42 6.00
CA ARG A 160 3.53 23.76 5.84
C ARG A 160 3.66 22.32 5.33
N LEU A 161 4.85 21.93 4.86
CA LEU A 161 5.15 20.59 4.36
C LEU A 161 5.94 19.79 5.39
N HIS A 162 5.75 18.50 5.38
CA HIS A 162 6.49 17.56 6.22
C HIS A 162 6.93 16.35 5.39
N LEU A 163 8.24 16.17 5.23
CA LEU A 163 8.80 14.96 4.61
C LEU A 163 8.67 13.80 5.59
N GLU A 164 7.57 13.08 5.54
CA GLU A 164 7.28 11.96 6.41
C GLU A 164 7.96 10.67 5.94
N GLY A 165 8.07 10.48 4.61
CA GLY A 165 8.63 9.25 4.09
C GLY A 165 9.20 9.34 2.68
N ILE A 166 9.90 8.25 2.31
CA ILE A 166 10.39 8.01 0.94
C ILE A 166 10.25 6.53 0.59
N TYR A 167 9.89 6.23 -0.66
CA TYR A 167 9.72 4.85 -1.06
C TYR A 167 9.93 4.57 -2.54
N THR A 168 10.12 3.29 -2.84
CA THR A 168 10.03 2.74 -4.20
C THR A 168 9.06 1.56 -4.26
N HIS A 169 8.87 1.00 -5.44
CA HIS A 169 8.11 -0.22 -5.67
C HIS A 169 8.88 -1.10 -6.65
N PHE A 170 9.19 -2.32 -6.24
CA PHE A 170 9.90 -3.28 -7.08
C PHE A 170 8.94 -3.97 -8.05
N ALA A 171 9.39 -4.14 -9.29
CA ALA A 171 8.59 -4.71 -10.37
C ALA A 171 8.59 -6.24 -10.36
N THR A 172 9.70 -6.85 -9.92
CA THR A 172 9.98 -8.29 -10.07
C THR A 172 10.37 -8.96 -8.76
N ALA A 173 9.91 -8.42 -7.62
CA ALA A 173 10.21 -9.00 -6.31
C ALA A 173 9.59 -10.40 -6.09
N ASP A 174 8.66 -10.79 -6.95
CA ASP A 174 7.94 -12.05 -6.97
C ASP A 174 8.43 -13.02 -8.05
N GLU A 175 9.58 -12.75 -8.64
CA GLU A 175 10.28 -13.65 -9.56
C GLU A 175 11.43 -14.39 -8.85
N LYS A 176 11.76 -15.59 -9.30
CA LYS A 176 12.94 -16.35 -8.81
C LYS A 176 14.27 -15.72 -9.23
N ASN A 177 14.27 -15.06 -10.38
CA ASN A 177 15.44 -14.32 -10.86
C ASN A 177 15.48 -12.93 -10.20
N THR A 178 16.39 -12.72 -9.28
CA THR A 178 16.53 -11.47 -8.53
C THR A 178 17.34 -10.39 -9.22
N THR A 179 17.92 -10.65 -10.40
CA THR A 179 18.85 -9.70 -11.05
C THR A 179 18.25 -8.30 -11.22
N TYR A 180 17.00 -8.22 -11.67
CA TYR A 180 16.35 -6.93 -11.85
C TYR A 180 15.94 -6.30 -10.51
N PHE A 181 15.46 -7.11 -9.57
CA PHE A 181 15.18 -6.68 -8.19
C PHE A 181 16.43 -6.07 -7.54
N ASP A 182 17.59 -6.75 -7.64
CA ASP A 182 18.87 -6.27 -7.08
C ASP A 182 19.28 -4.94 -7.72
N SER A 183 19.14 -4.80 -9.03
CA SER A 183 19.40 -3.52 -9.74
C SER A 183 18.48 -2.39 -9.26
N GLN A 184 17.20 -2.67 -9.04
CA GLN A 184 16.25 -1.69 -8.48
C GLN A 184 16.59 -1.34 -7.03
N TRP A 185 17.04 -2.31 -6.25
CA TRP A 185 17.50 -2.13 -4.88
C TRP A 185 18.68 -1.16 -4.83
N ASP A 186 19.74 -1.45 -5.58
CA ASP A 186 20.96 -0.63 -5.61
C ASP A 186 20.64 0.81 -6.03
N LYS A 187 19.75 0.96 -7.01
CA LYS A 187 19.29 2.29 -7.43
C LYS A 187 18.54 3.00 -6.31
N PHE A 188 17.72 2.31 -5.51
CA PHE A 188 17.02 2.93 -4.39
C PHE A 188 18.00 3.37 -3.30
N GLU A 189 18.94 2.52 -2.89
CA GLU A 189 20.00 2.88 -1.94
C GLU A 189 20.79 4.11 -2.43
N HIS A 190 21.14 4.10 -3.73
CA HIS A 190 21.85 5.23 -4.34
C HIS A 190 21.06 6.53 -4.31
N MET A 191 19.74 6.47 -4.49
CA MET A 191 18.86 7.63 -4.38
C MET A 191 18.78 8.13 -2.93
N LEU A 192 18.68 7.21 -1.94
CA LEU A 192 18.65 7.57 -0.53
C LEU A 192 19.90 8.33 -0.06
N MET A 193 21.08 8.05 -0.65
CA MET A 193 22.32 8.80 -0.38
C MET A 193 22.26 10.28 -0.79
N SER A 194 21.27 10.68 -1.56
CA SER A 194 21.10 12.08 -1.98
C SER A 194 20.29 12.92 -0.97
N LEU A 195 19.71 12.31 0.02
CA LEU A 195 18.96 13.00 1.07
C LEU A 195 19.92 13.59 2.12
N ASN A 196 19.67 14.82 2.54
CA ASN A 196 20.40 15.45 3.65
C ASN A 196 20.03 14.79 4.98
N GLU A 197 18.74 14.54 5.19
CA GLU A 197 18.19 13.86 6.36
C GLU A 197 17.29 12.71 5.92
N ARG A 198 17.33 11.61 6.68
CA ARG A 198 16.44 10.48 6.43
C ARG A 198 15.06 10.77 7.02
N PRO A 199 13.97 10.66 6.26
CA PRO A 199 12.63 10.79 6.80
C PRO A 199 12.29 9.65 7.75
N HIS A 200 11.18 9.80 8.50
CA HIS A 200 10.72 8.79 9.44
C HIS A 200 10.48 7.44 8.77
N TYR A 201 9.74 7.43 7.65
CA TYR A 201 9.48 6.20 6.91
C TYR A 201 10.39 6.05 5.69
N ILE A 202 11.11 4.92 5.63
CA ILE A 202 11.79 4.48 4.40
C ILE A 202 11.24 3.11 4.06
N HIS A 203 10.62 2.96 2.87
CA HIS A 203 9.97 1.70 2.54
C HIS A 203 10.04 1.34 1.06
N CYS A 204 10.26 0.07 0.80
CA CYS A 204 10.28 -0.51 -0.55
C CYS A 204 9.42 -1.78 -0.64
N ALA A 205 9.14 -2.42 0.50
CA ALA A 205 8.55 -3.73 0.54
C ALA A 205 7.05 -3.71 0.19
N ASN A 206 6.69 -4.38 -0.90
CA ASN A 206 5.37 -4.92 -1.18
C ASN A 206 5.24 -6.33 -0.58
N SER A 207 4.15 -7.06 -0.79
CA SER A 207 3.96 -8.41 -0.22
C SER A 207 5.08 -9.38 -0.60
N ALA A 208 5.53 -9.40 -1.86
CA ALA A 208 6.61 -10.28 -2.28
C ALA A 208 7.92 -9.94 -1.56
N THR A 209 8.28 -8.66 -1.57
CA THR A 209 9.50 -8.19 -0.92
C THR A 209 9.47 -8.46 0.59
N SER A 210 8.35 -8.23 1.26
CA SER A 210 8.24 -8.42 2.70
C SER A 210 8.27 -9.91 3.09
N LEU A 211 7.75 -10.79 2.25
CA LEU A 211 7.76 -12.23 2.51
C LEU A 211 9.11 -12.90 2.22
N LEU A 212 9.86 -12.45 1.20
CA LEU A 212 10.99 -13.19 0.65
C LEU A 212 12.34 -12.52 0.84
N HIS A 213 12.38 -11.20 0.94
CA HIS A 213 13.63 -10.45 0.90
C HIS A 213 14.02 -9.92 2.29
N ALA A 214 14.69 -10.75 3.10
CA ALA A 214 15.09 -10.42 4.47
C ALA A 214 15.92 -9.12 4.59
N LYS A 215 16.65 -8.73 3.53
CA LYS A 215 17.38 -7.46 3.49
C LYS A 215 16.42 -6.29 3.64
N ALA A 216 15.31 -6.27 2.90
CA ALA A 216 14.32 -5.20 2.96
C ALA A 216 13.59 -5.12 4.30
N GLN A 217 13.36 -6.28 4.95
CA GLN A 217 12.74 -6.33 6.28
C GLN A 217 13.63 -5.71 7.36
N LYS A 218 14.97 -5.80 7.21
CA LYS A 218 15.95 -5.35 8.23
C LYS A 218 16.42 -3.91 8.00
N GLU A 219 16.49 -3.48 6.75
CA GLU A 219 17.07 -2.20 6.37
C GLU A 219 16.10 -1.03 6.53
N PHE A 220 14.80 -1.27 6.38
CA PHE A 220 13.76 -0.24 6.40
C PHE A 220 12.69 -0.55 7.44
N ASN A 221 11.88 0.46 7.76
CA ASN A 221 11.01 0.43 8.94
C ASN A 221 9.51 0.31 8.63
N MET A 222 9.12 0.11 7.35
CA MET A 222 7.72 -0.02 6.97
C MET A 222 7.55 -0.99 5.80
N VAL A 223 6.55 -1.88 5.89
CA VAL A 223 6.11 -2.73 4.80
C VAL A 223 4.67 -2.39 4.38
N ARG A 224 4.39 -2.50 3.09
CA ARG A 224 3.04 -2.33 2.51
C ARG A 224 2.49 -3.70 2.17
N PHE A 225 1.80 -4.31 3.13
CA PHE A 225 1.29 -5.67 3.00
C PHE A 225 -0.06 -5.65 2.28
N GLY A 226 -0.06 -6.10 1.03
CA GLY A 226 -1.20 -6.10 0.12
C GLY A 226 -1.70 -7.50 -0.18
N ILE A 227 -1.40 -8.03 -1.37
CA ILE A 227 -1.97 -9.30 -1.85
C ILE A 227 -1.78 -10.47 -0.89
N GLY A 228 -0.65 -10.53 -0.18
CA GLY A 228 -0.38 -11.54 0.85
C GLY A 228 -1.36 -11.47 2.02
N MET A 229 -1.82 -10.29 2.40
CA MET A 229 -2.82 -10.12 3.46
C MET A 229 -4.16 -10.80 3.09
N TYR A 230 -4.51 -10.81 1.80
CA TYR A 230 -5.72 -11.45 1.28
C TYR A 230 -5.57 -12.97 1.06
N GLY A 231 -4.37 -13.50 1.33
CA GLY A 231 -4.11 -14.93 1.27
C GLY A 231 -3.75 -15.45 -0.11
N LEU A 232 -3.37 -14.56 -1.02
CA LEU A 232 -2.92 -14.91 -2.36
C LEU A 232 -1.41 -14.72 -2.49
N PRO A 233 -0.69 -15.68 -3.11
CA PRO A 233 0.72 -15.51 -3.41
C PRO A 233 0.90 -14.38 -4.43
N PRO A 234 1.96 -13.58 -4.32
CA PRO A 234 2.26 -12.53 -5.30
C PRO A 234 2.47 -13.04 -6.73
N SER A 235 3.02 -14.24 -6.88
CA SER A 235 3.11 -14.98 -8.15
C SER A 235 3.09 -16.49 -7.90
N GLU A 236 2.88 -17.27 -8.96
CA GLU A 236 2.95 -18.74 -8.89
C GLU A 236 4.38 -19.24 -8.70
N GLU A 237 5.38 -18.50 -9.17
CA GLU A 237 6.79 -18.89 -9.10
C GLU A 237 7.31 -19.04 -7.67
N ILE A 238 6.75 -18.28 -6.73
CA ILE A 238 7.26 -18.19 -5.36
C ILE A 238 6.42 -18.99 -4.34
N VAL A 239 5.37 -19.68 -4.78
CA VAL A 239 4.45 -20.41 -3.87
C VAL A 239 5.22 -21.37 -2.96
N ASP A 240 6.15 -22.13 -3.52
CA ASP A 240 6.88 -23.18 -2.79
C ASP A 240 7.93 -22.64 -1.82
N ILE A 241 8.30 -21.36 -1.93
CA ILE A 241 9.32 -20.71 -1.09
C ILE A 241 8.75 -19.70 -0.10
N LEU A 242 7.43 -19.56 -0.04
CA LEU A 242 6.79 -18.70 0.95
C LEU A 242 7.10 -19.17 2.37
N PRO A 243 7.38 -18.26 3.30
CA PRO A 243 7.78 -18.61 4.68
C PRO A 243 6.64 -19.21 5.50
N PHE A 244 5.40 -19.00 5.08
CA PHE A 244 4.20 -19.61 5.67
C PHE A 244 3.09 -19.76 4.64
N LYS A 245 2.13 -20.64 4.93
CA LYS A 245 0.96 -20.85 4.09
C LYS A 245 0.01 -19.65 4.22
N LEU A 246 -0.24 -18.97 3.12
CA LEU A 246 -1.25 -17.93 3.03
C LEU A 246 -2.66 -18.53 3.09
N GLN A 247 -3.58 -17.86 3.79
CA GLN A 247 -4.97 -18.27 3.94
C GLN A 247 -5.86 -17.38 3.07
N PRO A 248 -6.42 -17.87 1.95
CA PRO A 248 -7.33 -17.09 1.11
C PRO A 248 -8.52 -16.60 1.91
N ALA A 249 -8.78 -15.29 1.82
CA ALA A 249 -9.84 -14.64 2.60
C ALA A 249 -11.17 -14.56 1.85
N LEU A 250 -11.19 -14.71 0.51
CA LEU A 250 -12.39 -14.55 -0.29
C LEU A 250 -12.82 -15.91 -0.87
N SER A 251 -14.11 -16.21 -0.73
CA SER A 251 -14.75 -17.37 -1.34
C SER A 251 -15.96 -16.95 -2.14
N LEU A 252 -16.11 -17.51 -3.35
CA LEU A 252 -17.26 -17.31 -4.20
C LEU A 252 -18.20 -18.52 -4.07
N PHE A 253 -19.42 -18.27 -3.67
CA PHE A 253 -20.47 -19.28 -3.53
C PHE A 253 -21.55 -19.10 -4.59
N PHE A 254 -22.12 -20.21 -5.02
CA PHE A 254 -23.28 -20.21 -5.88
C PHE A 254 -24.23 -21.36 -5.54
N LYS A 255 -25.52 -21.14 -5.68
CA LYS A 255 -26.56 -22.16 -5.50
C LYS A 255 -26.84 -22.85 -6.82
N LYS A 256 -26.69 -24.18 -6.87
CA LYS A 256 -27.01 -24.94 -8.08
C LYS A 256 -28.51 -24.88 -8.35
N LEU A 257 -28.92 -24.29 -9.48
CA LEU A 257 -30.34 -24.12 -9.83
C LEU A 257 -30.92 -25.32 -10.57
N PHE A 258 -30.09 -26.13 -11.23
CA PHE A 258 -30.54 -27.27 -12.03
C PHE A 258 -29.65 -28.49 -11.76
N LYS A 259 -30.24 -29.71 -11.77
CA LYS A 259 -29.48 -30.96 -11.80
C LYS A 259 -28.90 -31.18 -13.20
N SER A 260 -27.84 -30.51 -13.58
CA SER A 260 -27.05 -30.85 -14.76
C SER A 260 -25.82 -31.65 -14.38
N LYS A 261 -25.47 -32.66 -15.18
CA LYS A 261 -24.24 -33.42 -15.02
C LYS A 261 -23.02 -32.50 -15.19
N ASN A 262 -22.19 -32.46 -14.17
CA ASN A 262 -20.79 -32.05 -14.17
C ASN A 262 -20.39 -30.72 -14.83
N TYR A 263 -20.33 -29.64 -14.05
CA TYR A 263 -19.37 -28.58 -14.24
C TYR A 263 -18.64 -28.34 -12.91
N ILE A 264 -17.34 -28.68 -12.89
CA ILE A 264 -16.41 -28.29 -11.82
C ILE A 264 -15.87 -26.93 -12.23
N LEU A 265 -16.33 -25.86 -11.56
CA LEU A 265 -15.61 -24.57 -11.61
C LEU A 265 -14.47 -24.68 -10.58
N LYS A 266 -13.24 -24.73 -11.09
CA LYS A 266 -12.04 -24.53 -10.27
C LYS A 266 -12.07 -23.09 -9.76
N THR A 267 -11.93 -22.93 -8.44
CA THR A 267 -11.58 -21.66 -7.80
C THR A 267 -10.28 -21.14 -8.43
N MET A 268 -10.32 -19.92 -8.98
CA MET A 268 -9.12 -19.12 -9.27
C MET A 268 -8.55 -18.58 -7.99
#